data_700e5c492fc5a8eb1fe810368316afb7
#
_entry.id   700e5c492fc5a8eb1fe810368316afb7
#
_cell.length_a   1.000
_cell.length_b   1.000
_cell.length_c   1.000
_cell.angle_alpha   90.00
_cell.angle_beta   90.00
_cell.angle_gamma   90.00
#
_symmetry.space_group_name_H-M   'P 1'
#
loop_
_entity.id
_entity.type
_entity.pdbx_description
1 polymer ?
#
loop_
_entity_poly.entity_id
_entity_poly.type
_entity_poly.pdbx_seq_one_letter_code
_entity_poly.pdbx_strand_id
1 'polypeptide(L)'
;MIKAAVSVPPAGVIEGYRQVAPVIEREGDAATVDTTGVYFQQLNDAIRRLVADGVTTVRVTGANGQRYIGAGLRVPGVRIEVHGTAGNDTAMFMDGAEVEVFGNAQDGVGNTMSSGRVIVHGDAGDVLGYGMRGGRVFVQGDVGYRVGIHMKAYEKHVPVVVCGGKARDFFGEYMAGGVLVLLGVNTHFPEQPLVGGFTGAGMHGGVMYVRGTVEPWQCGAEVGITEACEEDLSVLRPLVEEYAEAFGEDAEEIMDGPFVRIAPVSHRPYAKLYASM
;
A
#
# COMPACT_ATOMS: atom_id res chain seq x y z
N MET A 1 -19.85 24.71 -11.12
CA MET A 1 -20.45 23.67 -10.27
C MET A 1 -21.21 22.69 -11.19
N ILE A 2 -20.65 21.53 -11.44
CA ILE A 2 -21.30 20.49 -12.26
C ILE A 2 -22.03 19.56 -11.29
N LYS A 3 -23.36 19.66 -11.23
CA LYS A 3 -24.17 18.67 -10.50
C LYS A 3 -24.31 17.44 -11.40
N ALA A 4 -23.65 16.34 -11.03
CA ALA A 4 -23.88 15.07 -11.70
C ALA A 4 -25.34 14.60 -11.48
N ALA A 5 -26.00 14.17 -12.55
CA ALA A 5 -27.38 13.68 -12.48
C ALA A 5 -27.44 12.41 -11.60
N VAL A 6 -28.42 12.35 -10.72
CA VAL A 6 -28.74 11.16 -9.93
C VAL A 6 -29.14 10.02 -10.89
N SER A 7 -28.33 8.96 -10.98
CA SER A 7 -28.73 7.77 -11.72
C SER A 7 -29.63 6.91 -10.85
N VAL A 8 -30.79 6.50 -11.40
CA VAL A 8 -31.68 5.55 -10.74
C VAL A 8 -31.00 4.18 -10.69
N PRO A 9 -30.89 3.51 -9.51
CA PRO A 9 -30.28 2.20 -9.40
C PRO A 9 -31.04 1.16 -10.22
N PRO A 10 -30.33 0.14 -10.78
CA PRO A 10 -31.01 -0.97 -11.44
C PRO A 10 -31.90 -1.74 -10.45
N ALA A 11 -33.02 -2.29 -10.95
CA ALA A 11 -33.96 -3.05 -10.15
C ALA A 11 -33.24 -4.19 -9.39
N GLY A 12 -33.32 -4.19 -8.04
CA GLY A 12 -32.68 -5.18 -7.16
C GLY A 12 -31.73 -4.60 -6.09
N VAL A 13 -31.55 -3.30 -6.03
CA VAL A 13 -30.81 -2.63 -4.95
C VAL A 13 -31.69 -2.50 -3.71
N ILE A 14 -31.17 -2.90 -2.55
CA ILE A 14 -31.82 -2.86 -1.24
C ILE A 14 -32.52 -1.50 -1.03
N GLU A 15 -33.81 -1.52 -0.76
CA GLU A 15 -34.58 -0.33 -0.39
C GLU A 15 -33.94 0.41 0.77
N GLY A 16 -33.53 1.67 0.56
CA GLY A 16 -32.92 2.53 1.60
C GLY A 16 -31.57 3.14 1.23
N TYR A 17 -30.84 2.64 0.24
CA TYR A 17 -29.62 3.30 -0.25
C TYR A 17 -29.99 4.43 -1.23
N ARG A 18 -30.09 5.64 -0.73
CA ARG A 18 -30.11 6.82 -1.61
C ARG A 18 -28.70 6.96 -2.21
N GLN A 19 -28.60 6.81 -3.52
CA GLN A 19 -27.39 7.16 -4.24
C GLN A 19 -27.27 8.68 -4.26
N VAL A 20 -26.35 9.21 -3.45
CA VAL A 20 -26.01 10.63 -3.42
C VAL A 20 -24.95 10.86 -4.49
N ALA A 21 -25.20 11.78 -5.42
CA ALA A 21 -24.19 12.21 -6.36
C ALA A 21 -23.13 13.05 -5.66
N PRO A 22 -21.84 12.88 -5.97
CA PRO A 22 -20.80 13.72 -5.40
C PRO A 22 -20.97 15.18 -5.84
N VAL A 23 -20.68 16.11 -4.94
CA VAL A 23 -20.56 17.52 -5.29
C VAL A 23 -19.16 17.73 -5.85
N ILE A 24 -19.07 18.31 -7.05
CA ILE A 24 -17.82 18.49 -7.77
C ILE A 24 -17.59 19.97 -8.04
N GLU A 25 -16.44 20.48 -7.63
CA GLU A 25 -15.94 21.82 -7.95
C GLU A 25 -14.67 21.67 -8.77
N ARG A 26 -14.58 22.32 -9.93
CA ARG A 26 -13.42 22.24 -10.82
C ARG A 26 -12.77 23.60 -10.98
N GLU A 27 -11.45 23.62 -10.85
CA GLU A 27 -10.60 24.78 -11.07
C GLU A 27 -9.42 24.38 -11.98
N GLY A 28 -9.53 24.70 -13.28
CA GLY A 28 -8.49 24.36 -14.25
C GLY A 28 -8.29 22.85 -14.39
N ASP A 29 -7.10 22.37 -14.06
CA ASP A 29 -6.68 20.97 -14.06
C ASP A 29 -6.85 20.26 -12.71
N ALA A 30 -7.42 20.94 -11.72
CA ALA A 30 -7.77 20.38 -10.42
C ALA A 30 -9.30 20.30 -10.23
N ALA A 31 -9.74 19.32 -9.44
CA ALA A 31 -11.13 19.19 -9.03
C ALA A 31 -11.25 18.70 -7.59
N THR A 32 -12.21 19.25 -6.84
CA THR A 32 -12.60 18.77 -5.51
C THR A 32 -13.89 18.00 -5.60
N VAL A 33 -13.93 16.82 -4.97
CA VAL A 33 -15.08 15.90 -4.96
C VAL A 33 -15.47 15.66 -3.51
N ASP A 34 -16.59 16.25 -3.06
CA ASP A 34 -17.15 15.94 -1.75
C ASP A 34 -17.93 14.61 -1.82
N THR A 35 -17.50 13.68 -0.97
CA THR A 35 -18.03 12.30 -0.94
C THR A 35 -18.92 12.03 0.26
N THR A 36 -19.34 13.06 0.99
CA THR A 36 -20.22 12.90 2.15
C THR A 36 -21.51 12.18 1.78
N GLY A 37 -21.68 10.94 2.28
CA GLY A 37 -22.84 10.08 1.95
C GLY A 37 -22.82 9.50 0.53
N VAL A 38 -21.73 9.67 -0.22
CA VAL A 38 -21.58 9.15 -1.58
C VAL A 38 -21.13 7.69 -1.55
N TYR A 39 -21.78 6.84 -2.33
CA TYR A 39 -21.37 5.45 -2.48
C TYR A 39 -20.12 5.34 -3.37
N PHE A 40 -19.26 4.34 -3.13
CA PHE A 40 -17.95 4.24 -3.77
C PHE A 40 -17.99 4.20 -5.31
N GLN A 41 -19.05 3.62 -5.91
CA GLN A 41 -19.18 3.56 -7.38
C GLN A 41 -19.29 4.95 -7.98
N GLN A 42 -20.17 5.81 -7.41
CA GLN A 42 -20.34 7.18 -7.91
C GLN A 42 -19.07 8.01 -7.76
N LEU A 43 -18.35 7.83 -6.64
CA LEU A 43 -17.06 8.48 -6.45
C LEU A 43 -16.06 8.07 -7.54
N ASN A 44 -15.87 6.76 -7.73
CA ASN A 44 -14.89 6.25 -8.69
C ASN A 44 -15.26 6.58 -10.14
N ASP A 45 -16.55 6.60 -10.48
CA ASP A 45 -17.01 7.05 -11.80
C ASP A 45 -16.76 8.55 -12.00
N ALA A 46 -16.92 9.37 -10.95
CA ALA A 46 -16.61 10.79 -11.00
C ALA A 46 -15.10 11.02 -11.22
N ILE A 47 -14.24 10.32 -10.46
CA ILE A 47 -12.79 10.39 -10.63
C ILE A 47 -12.39 10.03 -12.05
N ARG A 48 -12.87 8.89 -12.60
CA ARG A 48 -12.54 8.46 -13.95
C ARG A 48 -12.96 9.46 -15.03
N ARG A 49 -14.15 10.08 -14.89
CA ARG A 49 -14.64 11.13 -15.81
C ARG A 49 -13.76 12.36 -15.73
N LEU A 50 -13.44 12.85 -14.53
CA LEU A 50 -12.58 14.02 -14.34
C LEU A 50 -11.21 13.81 -14.98
N VAL A 51 -10.60 12.65 -14.77
CA VAL A 51 -9.30 12.29 -15.37
C VAL A 51 -9.41 12.20 -16.88
N ALA A 52 -10.48 11.60 -17.43
CA ALA A 52 -10.73 11.57 -18.88
C ALA A 52 -10.93 12.96 -19.48
N ASP A 53 -11.47 13.91 -18.71
CA ASP A 53 -11.64 15.31 -19.08
C ASP A 53 -10.39 16.19 -18.84
N GLY A 54 -9.23 15.55 -18.54
CA GLY A 54 -7.94 16.22 -18.42
C GLY A 54 -7.63 16.81 -17.04
N VAL A 55 -8.38 16.41 -16.00
CA VAL A 55 -8.04 16.76 -14.60
C VAL A 55 -6.83 15.93 -14.17
N THR A 56 -5.80 16.59 -13.63
CA THR A 56 -4.57 15.93 -13.15
C THR A 56 -4.54 15.82 -11.63
N THR A 57 -5.29 16.67 -10.90
CA THR A 57 -5.36 16.62 -9.45
C THR A 57 -6.82 16.51 -8.99
N VAL A 58 -7.15 15.41 -8.31
CA VAL A 58 -8.48 15.18 -7.74
C VAL A 58 -8.40 15.16 -6.21
N ARG A 59 -9.03 16.15 -5.54
CA ARG A 59 -9.16 16.19 -4.08
C ARG A 59 -10.48 15.57 -3.65
N VAL A 60 -10.42 14.46 -2.96
CA VAL A 60 -11.56 13.74 -2.40
C VAL A 60 -11.72 14.17 -0.95
N THR A 61 -12.82 14.86 -0.61
CA THR A 61 -13.12 15.31 0.77
C THR A 61 -14.28 14.50 1.35
N GLY A 62 -14.31 14.39 2.69
CA GLY A 62 -15.37 13.64 3.38
C GLY A 62 -15.28 12.13 3.19
N ALA A 63 -14.09 11.61 2.86
CA ALA A 63 -13.88 10.17 2.68
C ALA A 63 -14.12 9.41 4.00
N ASN A 64 -14.97 8.39 3.94
CA ASN A 64 -15.33 7.55 5.08
C ASN A 64 -15.52 6.10 4.64
N GLY A 65 -14.43 5.45 4.23
CA GLY A 65 -14.42 4.05 3.82
C GLY A 65 -14.91 3.78 2.39
N GLN A 66 -14.92 4.77 1.51
CA GLN A 66 -15.21 4.52 0.09
C GLN A 66 -14.12 3.65 -0.52
N ARG A 67 -14.53 2.53 -1.10
CA ARG A 67 -13.65 1.50 -1.67
C ARG A 67 -13.13 1.88 -3.06
N TYR A 68 -12.04 1.24 -3.47
CA TYR A 68 -11.51 1.28 -4.84
C TYR A 68 -11.10 2.67 -5.33
N ILE A 69 -10.76 3.60 -4.42
CA ILE A 69 -10.29 4.94 -4.82
C ILE A 69 -9.00 4.77 -5.63
N GLY A 70 -8.99 5.33 -6.85
CA GLY A 70 -7.85 5.19 -7.77
C GLY A 70 -7.68 3.83 -8.43
N ALA A 71 -8.60 2.86 -8.18
CA ALA A 71 -8.49 1.52 -8.72
C ALA A 71 -8.54 1.51 -10.26
N GLY A 72 -7.57 0.78 -10.86
CA GLY A 72 -7.47 0.60 -12.31
C GLY A 72 -7.11 1.86 -13.10
N LEU A 73 -6.70 2.95 -12.44
CA LEU A 73 -6.20 4.13 -13.15
C LEU A 73 -4.85 3.81 -13.80
N ARG A 74 -4.77 4.00 -15.11
CA ARG A 74 -3.57 3.77 -15.93
C ARG A 74 -3.12 5.07 -16.58
N VAL A 75 -2.93 6.10 -15.78
CA VAL A 75 -2.63 7.45 -16.26
C VAL A 75 -1.51 8.06 -15.42
N PRO A 76 -0.28 8.07 -15.93
CA PRO A 76 0.83 8.78 -15.27
C PRO A 76 0.52 10.29 -15.12
N GLY A 77 1.01 10.88 -14.02
CA GLY A 77 0.84 12.32 -13.76
C GLY A 77 -0.50 12.72 -13.17
N VAL A 78 -1.38 11.77 -12.88
CA VAL A 78 -2.61 12.01 -12.11
C VAL A 78 -2.34 11.79 -10.62
N ARG A 79 -2.77 12.74 -9.79
CA ARG A 79 -2.72 12.69 -8.32
C ARG A 79 -4.12 12.72 -7.74
N ILE A 80 -4.40 11.81 -6.81
CA ILE A 80 -5.62 11.77 -6.01
C ILE A 80 -5.26 12.03 -4.56
N GLU A 81 -5.78 13.11 -3.99
CA GLU A 81 -5.65 13.46 -2.57
C GLU A 81 -6.93 13.03 -1.84
N VAL A 82 -6.83 12.16 -0.83
CA VAL A 82 -7.98 11.64 -0.08
C VAL A 82 -7.94 12.19 1.33
N HIS A 83 -8.88 13.06 1.67
CA HIS A 83 -9.02 13.63 3.01
C HIS A 83 -10.08 12.84 3.80
N GLY A 84 -9.60 12.03 4.74
CA GLY A 84 -10.39 11.10 5.57
C GLY A 84 -9.91 9.66 5.46
N THR A 85 -10.79 8.70 5.70
CA THR A 85 -10.45 7.26 5.65
C THR A 85 -10.72 6.69 4.27
N ALA A 86 -9.67 6.20 3.60
CA ALA A 86 -9.81 5.46 2.35
C ALA A 86 -10.30 4.03 2.62
N GLY A 87 -11.21 3.54 1.79
CA GLY A 87 -11.79 2.19 1.93
C GLY A 87 -10.91 1.09 1.33
N ASN A 88 -11.40 -0.15 1.39
CA ASN A 88 -10.70 -1.32 0.88
C ASN A 88 -10.30 -1.17 -0.60
N ASP A 89 -9.17 -1.79 -0.96
CA ASP A 89 -8.65 -1.87 -2.32
C ASP A 89 -8.36 -0.50 -2.97
N THR A 90 -7.97 0.49 -2.16
CA THR A 90 -7.46 1.77 -2.66
C THR A 90 -6.21 1.52 -3.52
N ALA A 91 -6.16 2.13 -4.71
CA ALA A 91 -5.12 1.94 -5.73
C ALA A 91 -4.99 0.50 -6.29
N MET A 92 -6.01 -0.34 -6.15
CA MET A 92 -6.02 -1.69 -6.73
C MET A 92 -5.84 -1.64 -8.26
N PHE A 93 -4.92 -2.46 -8.82
CA PHE A 93 -4.57 -2.48 -10.25
C PHE A 93 -4.13 -1.12 -10.84
N MET A 94 -3.71 -0.18 -10.01
CA MET A 94 -3.23 1.13 -10.47
C MET A 94 -1.93 0.99 -11.26
N ASP A 95 -1.77 1.85 -12.28
CA ASP A 95 -0.60 1.85 -13.15
C ASP A 95 -0.22 3.30 -13.52
N GLY A 96 0.66 3.93 -12.75
CA GLY A 96 1.28 5.23 -13.03
C GLY A 96 0.69 6.44 -12.28
N ALA A 97 -0.49 6.36 -11.68
CA ALA A 97 -1.04 7.45 -10.88
C ALA A 97 -0.43 7.52 -9.47
N GLU A 98 -0.71 8.60 -8.75
CA GLU A 98 -0.42 8.76 -7.33
C GLU A 98 -1.71 8.88 -6.52
N VAL A 99 -1.77 8.20 -5.38
CA VAL A 99 -2.85 8.33 -4.39
C VAL A 99 -2.24 8.67 -3.04
N GLU A 100 -2.64 9.81 -2.48
CA GLU A 100 -2.21 10.24 -1.16
C GLU A 100 -3.41 10.33 -0.21
N VAL A 101 -3.35 9.61 0.90
CA VAL A 101 -4.42 9.51 1.89
C VAL A 101 -4.03 10.26 3.14
N PHE A 102 -4.70 11.39 3.41
CA PHE A 102 -4.55 12.19 4.63
C PHE A 102 -5.45 11.61 5.74
N GLY A 103 -5.09 10.45 6.23
CA GLY A 103 -5.80 9.65 7.23
C GLY A 103 -5.47 8.18 7.11
N ASN A 104 -6.33 7.32 7.66
CA ASN A 104 -6.15 5.88 7.60
C ASN A 104 -6.63 5.29 6.27
N ALA A 105 -6.12 4.11 5.94
CA ALA A 105 -6.64 3.29 4.85
C ALA A 105 -7.07 1.91 5.37
N GLN A 106 -8.11 1.35 4.77
CA GLN A 106 -8.59 0.00 5.08
C GLN A 106 -7.74 -1.06 4.36
N ASP A 107 -8.27 -2.27 4.20
CA ASP A 107 -7.55 -3.42 3.66
C ASP A 107 -7.23 -3.31 2.17
N GLY A 108 -6.18 -4.02 1.73
CA GLY A 108 -5.89 -4.21 0.31
C GLY A 108 -5.31 -2.99 -0.42
N VAL A 109 -4.74 -2.02 0.28
CA VAL A 109 -4.08 -0.88 -0.37
C VAL A 109 -2.98 -1.36 -1.32
N GLY A 110 -2.99 -0.86 -2.58
CA GLY A 110 -2.01 -1.25 -3.60
C GLY A 110 -2.14 -2.69 -4.11
N ASN A 111 -3.30 -3.33 -3.87
CA ASN A 111 -3.58 -4.69 -4.35
C ASN A 111 -3.32 -4.81 -5.86
N THR A 112 -2.39 -5.69 -6.26
CA THR A 112 -1.99 -5.95 -7.65
C THR A 112 -1.58 -4.69 -8.43
N MET A 113 -1.10 -3.66 -7.74
CA MET A 113 -0.59 -2.43 -8.37
C MET A 113 0.62 -2.74 -9.25
N SER A 114 0.68 -2.11 -10.44
CA SER A 114 1.75 -2.32 -11.42
C SER A 114 2.81 -1.22 -11.40
N SER A 115 2.40 0.02 -11.19
CA SER A 115 3.29 1.18 -11.03
C SER A 115 2.55 2.35 -10.37
N GLY A 116 3.26 3.44 -10.07
CA GLY A 116 2.73 4.59 -9.36
C GLY A 116 3.10 4.60 -7.88
N ARG A 117 2.47 5.48 -7.12
CA ARG A 117 2.82 5.73 -5.72
C ARG A 117 1.56 5.83 -4.85
N VAL A 118 1.60 5.23 -3.68
CA VAL A 118 0.56 5.40 -2.65
C VAL A 118 1.22 5.87 -1.36
N ILE A 119 0.66 6.91 -0.74
CA ILE A 119 1.11 7.47 0.54
C ILE A 119 -0.08 7.47 1.49
N VAL A 120 0.09 6.91 2.70
CA VAL A 120 -0.94 6.87 3.75
C VAL A 120 -0.39 7.52 5.00
N HIS A 121 -0.96 8.69 5.39
CA HIS A 121 -0.54 9.47 6.58
C HIS A 121 -1.10 8.94 7.91
N GLY A 122 -1.61 7.73 7.92
CA GLY A 122 -2.09 7.03 9.12
C GLY A 122 -1.75 5.55 9.05
N ASP A 123 -2.62 4.74 9.61
CA ASP A 123 -2.51 3.28 9.59
C ASP A 123 -3.13 2.69 8.32
N ALA A 124 -2.69 1.49 7.95
CA ALA A 124 -3.36 0.70 6.91
C ALA A 124 -3.73 -0.70 7.41
N GLY A 125 -4.80 -1.26 6.83
CA GLY A 125 -5.34 -2.55 7.22
C GLY A 125 -4.57 -3.75 6.68
N ASP A 126 -5.27 -4.88 6.56
CA ASP A 126 -4.72 -6.16 6.16
C ASP A 126 -4.40 -6.23 4.66
N VAL A 127 -3.55 -7.17 4.29
CA VAL A 127 -3.17 -7.52 2.91
C VAL A 127 -2.68 -6.36 2.05
N LEU A 128 -2.13 -5.30 2.68
CA LEU A 128 -1.50 -4.18 1.99
C LEU A 128 -0.42 -4.71 1.04
N GLY A 129 -0.40 -4.22 -0.21
CA GLY A 129 0.52 -4.70 -1.24
C GLY A 129 0.25 -6.12 -1.73
N TYR A 130 -0.97 -6.68 -1.52
CA TYR A 130 -1.33 -8.02 -2.00
C TYR A 130 -1.01 -8.18 -3.48
N GLY A 131 -0.17 -9.16 -3.81
CA GLY A 131 0.14 -9.48 -5.20
C GLY A 131 0.71 -8.32 -6.03
N MET A 132 1.21 -7.25 -5.40
CA MET A 132 1.77 -6.08 -6.05
C MET A 132 2.91 -6.46 -6.99
N ARG A 133 2.99 -5.83 -8.16
CA ARG A 133 3.95 -6.15 -9.24
C ARG A 133 4.98 -5.05 -9.48
N GLY A 134 4.72 -3.84 -9.01
CA GLY A 134 5.59 -2.67 -9.13
C GLY A 134 4.99 -1.48 -8.39
N GLY A 135 5.64 -0.33 -8.48
CA GLY A 135 5.25 0.87 -7.75
C GLY A 135 5.70 0.88 -6.29
N ARG A 136 5.26 1.89 -5.55
CA ARG A 136 5.68 2.14 -4.17
C ARG A 136 4.50 2.47 -3.28
N VAL A 137 4.48 1.89 -2.09
CA VAL A 137 3.50 2.19 -1.04
C VAL A 137 4.25 2.62 0.21
N PHE A 138 3.92 3.79 0.74
CA PHE A 138 4.44 4.33 1.98
C PHE A 138 3.29 4.49 2.97
N VAL A 139 3.46 3.95 4.18
CA VAL A 139 2.48 4.07 5.28
C VAL A 139 3.19 4.63 6.48
N GLN A 140 2.67 5.72 7.05
CA GLN A 140 3.30 6.35 8.21
C GLN A 140 3.18 5.49 9.47
N GLY A 141 2.02 4.91 9.72
CA GLY A 141 1.67 4.18 10.94
C GLY A 141 1.83 2.67 10.85
N ASP A 142 1.03 1.99 11.67
CA ASP A 142 0.99 0.53 11.79
C ASP A 142 0.20 -0.10 10.63
N VAL A 143 0.53 -1.36 10.30
CA VAL A 143 -0.15 -2.13 9.26
C VAL A 143 -0.66 -3.48 9.78
N GLY A 144 -1.64 -4.04 9.07
CA GLY A 144 -2.34 -5.25 9.47
C GLY A 144 -1.60 -6.55 9.16
N TYR A 145 -2.36 -7.61 8.97
CA TYR A 145 -1.90 -8.97 8.66
C TYR A 145 -1.56 -9.11 7.17
N ARG A 146 -0.61 -10.02 6.84
CA ARG A 146 -0.31 -10.46 5.47
C ARG A 146 0.11 -9.34 4.53
N VAL A 147 0.82 -8.34 5.03
CA VAL A 147 1.40 -7.27 4.20
C VAL A 147 2.41 -7.87 3.22
N GLY A 148 2.32 -7.49 1.95
CA GLY A 148 3.20 -7.99 0.88
C GLY A 148 2.96 -9.43 0.44
N ILE A 149 1.86 -10.06 0.89
CA ILE A 149 1.53 -11.42 0.48
C ILE A 149 1.46 -11.55 -1.05
N HIS A 150 2.12 -12.58 -1.63
CA HIS A 150 2.23 -12.82 -3.07
C HIS A 150 2.83 -11.66 -3.88
N MET A 151 3.47 -10.69 -3.24
CA MET A 151 4.20 -9.62 -3.93
C MET A 151 5.30 -10.21 -4.81
N LYS A 152 5.44 -9.71 -6.04
CA LYS A 152 6.36 -10.31 -7.02
C LYS A 152 6.99 -9.27 -7.93
N ALA A 153 8.30 -9.22 -7.98
CA ALA A 153 9.04 -8.46 -8.98
C ALA A 153 9.00 -9.16 -10.35
N TYR A 154 9.01 -8.37 -11.41
CA TYR A 154 9.13 -8.85 -12.79
C TYR A 154 10.03 -7.91 -13.60
N GLU A 155 11.14 -8.41 -14.09
CA GLU A 155 12.16 -7.62 -14.80
C GLU A 155 12.61 -6.40 -13.96
N LYS A 156 12.41 -5.19 -14.48
CA LYS A 156 12.72 -3.92 -13.80
C LYS A 156 11.61 -3.41 -12.86
N HIS A 157 10.46 -4.07 -12.88
CA HIS A 157 9.34 -3.72 -12.00
C HIS A 157 9.53 -4.38 -10.64
N VAL A 158 9.98 -3.58 -9.67
CA VAL A 158 10.22 -4.02 -8.30
C VAL A 158 9.21 -3.32 -7.39
N PRO A 159 8.23 -4.05 -6.84
CA PRO A 159 7.30 -3.47 -5.88
C PRO A 159 7.99 -3.18 -4.56
N VAL A 160 7.65 -2.04 -3.95
CA VAL A 160 8.22 -1.59 -2.67
C VAL A 160 7.10 -1.19 -1.72
N VAL A 161 7.19 -1.64 -0.48
CA VAL A 161 6.34 -1.17 0.62
C VAL A 161 7.23 -0.77 1.78
N VAL A 162 7.05 0.45 2.30
CA VAL A 162 7.74 0.96 3.49
C VAL A 162 6.70 1.38 4.51
N CYS A 163 6.77 0.82 5.71
CA CYS A 163 5.87 1.13 6.81
C CYS A 163 6.64 1.72 7.99
N GLY A 164 6.20 2.87 8.48
CA GLY A 164 6.80 3.56 9.63
C GLY A 164 6.50 2.89 10.97
N GLY A 165 5.38 2.19 11.08
CA GLY A 165 4.99 1.44 12.27
C GLY A 165 5.43 -0.02 12.24
N LYS A 166 4.56 -0.90 12.73
CA LYS A 166 4.74 -2.35 12.84
C LYS A 166 3.77 -3.11 11.94
N ALA A 167 4.08 -4.36 11.64
CA ALA A 167 3.18 -5.30 10.96
C ALA A 167 2.74 -6.43 11.91
N ARG A 168 1.56 -7.00 11.62
CA ARG A 168 1.05 -8.18 12.30
C ARG A 168 1.60 -9.47 11.67
N ASP A 169 0.97 -10.62 11.94
CA ASP A 169 1.44 -11.93 11.47
C ASP A 169 1.44 -12.05 9.94
N PHE A 170 2.27 -12.94 9.42
CA PHE A 170 2.41 -13.30 8.02
C PHE A 170 2.96 -12.17 7.13
N PHE A 171 3.79 -11.28 7.67
CA PHE A 171 4.49 -10.26 6.89
C PHE A 171 5.37 -10.92 5.81
N GLY A 172 5.16 -10.58 4.53
CA GLY A 172 5.87 -11.16 3.40
C GLY A 172 5.53 -12.61 3.06
N GLU A 173 4.35 -13.12 3.50
CA GLU A 173 3.90 -14.49 3.21
C GLU A 173 3.84 -14.75 1.70
N TYR A 174 4.43 -15.88 1.25
CA TYR A 174 4.51 -16.27 -0.18
C TYR A 174 5.08 -15.19 -1.11
N MET A 175 5.88 -14.26 -0.57
CA MET A 175 6.53 -13.23 -1.39
C MET A 175 7.50 -13.86 -2.39
N ALA A 176 7.45 -13.40 -3.63
CA ALA A 176 8.23 -13.92 -4.77
C ALA A 176 9.16 -12.85 -5.38
N GLY A 177 9.23 -11.67 -4.80
CA GLY A 177 10.07 -10.56 -5.24
C GLY A 177 9.58 -9.23 -4.71
N GLY A 178 10.43 -8.21 -4.73
CA GLY A 178 10.17 -6.88 -4.20
C GLY A 178 10.89 -6.60 -2.89
N VAL A 179 10.59 -5.46 -2.28
CA VAL A 179 11.20 -4.99 -1.04
C VAL A 179 10.11 -4.61 -0.05
N LEU A 180 10.16 -5.16 1.16
CA LEU A 180 9.32 -4.73 2.29
C LEU A 180 10.22 -4.13 3.38
N VAL A 181 9.81 -3.01 3.96
CA VAL A 181 10.56 -2.32 5.02
C VAL A 181 9.65 -1.99 6.20
N LEU A 182 10.08 -2.31 7.41
CA LEU A 182 9.45 -1.87 8.65
C LEU A 182 10.43 -1.04 9.46
N LEU A 183 10.04 0.19 9.80
CA LEU A 183 10.90 1.16 10.47
C LEU A 183 10.68 1.23 11.98
N GLY A 184 9.46 1.01 12.47
CA GLY A 184 9.13 1.05 13.89
C GLY A 184 9.20 2.43 14.53
N VAL A 185 9.25 3.50 13.73
CA VAL A 185 9.38 4.89 14.22
C VAL A 185 8.05 5.49 14.63
N ASN A 186 6.95 5.04 14.03
CA ASN A 186 5.58 5.58 14.21
C ASN A 186 4.58 4.51 14.69
N THR A 187 5.01 3.57 15.52
CA THR A 187 4.08 2.56 16.04
C THR A 187 3.32 3.06 17.26
N HIS A 188 2.04 2.69 17.35
CA HIS A 188 1.21 2.91 18.55
C HIS A 188 1.58 1.96 19.72
N PHE A 189 2.41 0.94 19.46
CA PHE A 189 2.75 -0.11 20.42
C PHE A 189 4.26 -0.36 20.48
N PRO A 190 5.07 0.62 20.96
CA PRO A 190 6.53 0.53 20.96
C PRO A 190 7.09 -0.64 21.77
N GLU A 191 6.33 -1.13 22.76
CA GLU A 191 6.71 -2.26 23.62
C GLU A 191 6.56 -3.64 22.94
N GLN A 192 5.92 -3.69 21.77
CA GLN A 192 5.67 -4.93 21.06
C GLN A 192 6.69 -5.13 19.93
N PRO A 193 6.98 -6.39 19.56
CA PRO A 193 7.80 -6.67 18.38
C PRO A 193 7.26 -6.00 17.12
N LEU A 194 8.15 -5.58 16.21
CA LEU A 194 7.78 -4.93 14.95
C LEU A 194 7.10 -5.88 13.96
N VAL A 195 7.41 -7.16 14.02
CA VAL A 195 6.76 -8.20 13.22
C VAL A 195 6.06 -9.21 14.10
N GLY A 196 4.93 -9.72 13.62
CA GLY A 196 4.23 -10.85 14.23
C GLY A 196 4.86 -12.20 13.89
N GLY A 197 4.11 -13.28 14.13
CA GLY A 197 4.53 -14.64 13.79
C GLY A 197 4.45 -14.93 12.28
N PHE A 198 5.11 -16.01 11.85
CA PHE A 198 5.10 -16.53 10.48
C PHE A 198 5.59 -15.53 9.41
N THR A 199 6.44 -14.58 9.81
CA THR A 199 7.08 -13.62 8.90
C THR A 199 7.85 -14.38 7.82
N GLY A 200 7.57 -14.08 6.55
CA GLY A 200 8.20 -14.73 5.41
C GLY A 200 7.80 -16.19 5.18
N ALA A 201 6.71 -16.68 5.80
CA ALA A 201 6.23 -18.04 5.56
C ALA A 201 5.99 -18.29 4.07
N GLY A 202 6.61 -19.33 3.50
CA GLY A 202 6.51 -19.66 2.07
C GLY A 202 7.21 -18.67 1.13
N MET A 203 7.98 -17.73 1.64
CA MET A 203 8.74 -16.76 0.82
C MET A 203 9.77 -17.48 -0.05
N HIS A 204 9.88 -17.08 -1.32
CA HIS A 204 10.81 -17.67 -2.28
C HIS A 204 11.49 -16.64 -3.19
N GLY A 205 11.30 -15.35 -2.95
CA GLY A 205 11.98 -14.25 -3.62
C GLY A 205 11.74 -12.91 -2.94
N GLY A 206 12.56 -11.92 -3.26
CA GLY A 206 12.53 -10.60 -2.62
C GLY A 206 13.33 -10.51 -1.32
N VAL A 207 13.19 -9.39 -0.63
CA VAL A 207 13.88 -9.11 0.62
C VAL A 207 12.98 -8.29 1.54
N MET A 208 13.08 -8.54 2.85
CA MET A 208 12.44 -7.74 3.88
C MET A 208 13.52 -7.13 4.78
N TYR A 209 13.35 -5.88 5.16
CA TYR A 209 14.21 -5.17 6.10
C TYR A 209 13.38 -4.71 7.29
N VAL A 210 13.86 -4.99 8.48
CA VAL A 210 13.23 -4.56 9.73
C VAL A 210 14.25 -3.81 10.57
N ARG A 211 13.95 -2.59 10.97
CA ARG A 211 14.78 -1.81 11.87
C ARG A 211 14.71 -2.40 13.28
N GLY A 212 15.84 -2.75 13.87
CA GLY A 212 15.94 -3.41 15.17
C GLY A 212 16.19 -4.90 15.07
N THR A 213 15.48 -5.71 15.82
CA THR A 213 15.70 -7.16 15.94
C THR A 213 14.46 -7.97 15.58
N VAL A 214 14.68 -9.15 15.03
CA VAL A 214 13.63 -10.14 14.76
C VAL A 214 14.12 -11.49 15.30
N GLU A 215 13.27 -12.14 16.08
CA GLU A 215 13.60 -13.43 16.67
C GLU A 215 13.28 -14.59 15.71
N PRO A 216 14.08 -15.67 15.68
CA PRO A 216 13.86 -16.79 14.75
C PRO A 216 12.47 -17.42 14.83
N TRP A 217 11.85 -17.45 16.02
CA TRP A 217 10.51 -18.01 16.19
C TRP A 217 9.39 -17.18 15.54
N GLN A 218 9.65 -15.93 15.20
CA GLN A 218 8.72 -15.05 14.47
C GLN A 218 8.69 -15.37 12.96
N CYS A 219 9.67 -16.08 12.45
CA CYS A 219 9.87 -16.30 11.02
C CYS A 219 9.40 -17.68 10.57
N GLY A 220 8.96 -17.76 9.30
CA GLY A 220 8.77 -19.03 8.60
C GLY A 220 10.09 -19.77 8.40
N ALA A 221 10.02 -21.09 8.25
CA ALA A 221 11.20 -21.94 8.05
C ALA A 221 11.92 -21.69 6.69
N GLU A 222 11.29 -20.97 5.80
CA GLU A 222 11.77 -20.70 4.43
C GLU A 222 12.72 -19.51 4.37
N VAL A 223 12.86 -18.72 5.43
CA VAL A 223 13.69 -17.53 5.46
C VAL A 223 14.84 -17.61 6.43
N GLY A 224 15.91 -16.88 6.13
CA GLY A 224 17.06 -16.62 7.01
C GLY A 224 17.07 -15.17 7.45
N ILE A 225 17.57 -14.94 8.66
CA ILE A 225 17.75 -13.62 9.27
C ILE A 225 19.24 -13.33 9.32
N THR A 226 19.67 -12.19 8.83
CA THR A 226 21.05 -11.68 8.91
C THR A 226 21.05 -10.20 9.26
N GLU A 227 22.13 -9.67 9.76
CA GLU A 227 22.32 -8.23 9.80
C GLU A 227 22.38 -7.67 8.37
N ALA A 228 21.84 -6.46 8.17
CA ALA A 228 21.95 -5.78 6.88
C ALA A 228 23.38 -5.35 6.63
N CYS A 229 23.93 -5.71 5.47
CA CYS A 229 25.27 -5.32 5.05
C CYS A 229 25.27 -3.95 4.31
N GLU A 230 26.42 -3.47 3.88
CA GLU A 230 26.54 -2.19 3.17
C GLU A 230 25.74 -2.16 1.87
N GLU A 231 25.67 -3.27 1.13
CA GLU A 231 24.85 -3.38 -0.08
C GLU A 231 23.35 -3.26 0.26
N ASP A 232 22.92 -3.86 1.36
CA ASP A 232 21.52 -3.76 1.84
C ASP A 232 21.19 -2.31 2.23
N LEU A 233 22.10 -1.65 2.96
CA LEU A 233 21.94 -0.24 3.35
C LEU A 233 21.90 0.68 2.12
N SER A 234 22.63 0.36 1.05
CA SER A 234 22.57 1.10 -0.20
C SER A 234 21.22 1.01 -0.91
N VAL A 235 20.50 -0.11 -0.73
CA VAL A 235 19.12 -0.29 -1.21
C VAL A 235 18.11 0.41 -0.30
N LEU A 236 18.33 0.35 1.01
CA LEU A 236 17.44 0.93 2.02
C LEU A 236 17.44 2.45 2.01
N ARG A 237 18.63 3.09 1.96
CA ARG A 237 18.77 4.53 2.11
C ARG A 237 17.82 5.33 1.21
N PRO A 238 17.76 5.14 -0.13
CA PRO A 238 16.85 5.90 -0.97
C PRO A 238 15.36 5.65 -0.66
N LEU A 239 15.00 4.47 -0.14
CA LEU A 239 13.64 4.16 0.25
C LEU A 239 13.24 4.85 1.56
N VAL A 240 14.18 4.95 2.50
CA VAL A 240 14.00 5.68 3.75
C VAL A 240 13.96 7.19 3.49
N GLU A 241 14.79 7.70 2.58
CA GLU A 241 14.76 9.11 2.16
C GLU A 241 13.41 9.48 1.53
N GLU A 242 12.86 8.64 0.63
CA GLU A 242 11.53 8.88 0.05
C GLU A 242 10.41 8.79 1.10
N TYR A 243 10.53 7.89 2.07
CA TYR A 243 9.61 7.79 3.19
C TYR A 243 9.68 9.07 4.05
N ALA A 244 10.88 9.47 4.45
CA ALA A 244 11.11 10.65 5.27
C ALA A 244 10.61 11.93 4.57
N GLU A 245 10.84 12.09 3.26
CA GLU A 245 10.30 13.19 2.47
C GLU A 245 8.77 13.22 2.49
N ALA A 246 8.12 12.04 2.34
CA ALA A 246 6.66 11.94 2.30
C ALA A 246 5.99 12.36 3.63
N PHE A 247 6.66 12.12 4.76
CA PHE A 247 6.08 12.31 6.09
C PHE A 247 6.75 13.42 6.91
N GLY A 248 7.76 14.10 6.35
CA GLY A 248 8.48 15.19 7.04
C GLY A 248 9.35 14.69 8.19
N GLU A 249 9.96 13.50 8.05
CA GLU A 249 10.82 12.87 9.05
C GLU A 249 12.30 13.01 8.71
N ASP A 250 13.18 12.64 9.64
CA ASP A 250 14.63 12.66 9.43
C ASP A 250 15.15 11.29 8.99
N ALA A 251 15.57 11.18 7.73
CA ALA A 251 16.08 9.95 7.16
C ALA A 251 17.37 9.48 7.86
N GLU A 252 18.25 10.38 8.29
CA GLU A 252 19.49 10.00 8.98
C GLU A 252 19.19 9.44 10.37
N GLU A 253 18.23 10.01 11.10
CA GLU A 253 17.79 9.46 12.39
C GLU A 253 17.20 8.05 12.23
N ILE A 254 16.41 7.83 11.18
CA ILE A 254 15.86 6.50 10.88
C ILE A 254 16.98 5.52 10.53
N MET A 255 17.96 5.94 9.72
CA MET A 255 19.06 5.10 9.26
C MET A 255 20.15 4.85 10.33
N ASP A 256 20.18 5.62 11.41
CA ASP A 256 21.13 5.42 12.53
C ASP A 256 20.84 4.15 13.38
N GLY A 257 19.72 3.46 13.13
CA GLY A 257 19.37 2.21 13.80
C GLY A 257 19.93 0.96 13.10
N PRO A 258 20.06 -0.16 13.81
CA PRO A 258 20.40 -1.43 13.19
C PRO A 258 19.25 -1.93 12.33
N PHE A 259 19.58 -2.58 11.22
CA PHE A 259 18.60 -3.25 10.37
C PHE A 259 18.92 -4.74 10.27
N VAL A 260 17.90 -5.57 10.32
CA VAL A 260 17.99 -6.97 9.95
C VAL A 260 17.40 -7.19 8.56
N ARG A 261 18.06 -8.07 7.83
CA ARG A 261 17.63 -8.55 6.51
C ARG A 261 17.01 -9.92 6.67
N ILE A 262 15.81 -10.08 6.13
CA ILE A 262 15.10 -11.36 6.06
C ILE A 262 14.92 -11.71 4.58
N ALA A 263 15.42 -12.87 4.18
CA ALA A 263 15.37 -13.31 2.79
C ALA A 263 15.22 -14.83 2.69
N PRO A 264 14.68 -15.35 1.57
CA PRO A 264 14.49 -16.77 1.41
C PRO A 264 15.84 -17.53 1.39
N VAL A 265 15.89 -18.65 2.10
CA VAL A 265 17.05 -19.57 2.07
C VAL A 265 17.09 -20.38 0.78
N SER A 266 15.99 -20.42 0.03
CA SER A 266 15.88 -21.11 -1.25
C SER A 266 14.81 -20.46 -2.12
N HIS A 267 15.11 -20.28 -3.40
CA HIS A 267 14.11 -19.86 -4.40
C HIS A 267 13.13 -20.98 -4.80
N ARG A 268 13.31 -22.20 -4.28
CA ARG A 268 12.45 -23.37 -4.52
C ARG A 268 12.18 -24.11 -3.20
N PRO A 269 11.46 -23.51 -2.24
CA PRO A 269 11.26 -24.10 -0.91
C PRO A 269 10.57 -25.47 -0.95
N TYR A 270 9.78 -25.73 -1.99
CA TYR A 270 9.05 -26.98 -2.19
C TYR A 270 9.69 -27.94 -3.23
N ALA A 271 10.95 -27.69 -3.63
CA ALA A 271 11.61 -28.50 -4.65
C ALA A 271 11.67 -30.00 -4.29
N LYS A 272 11.75 -30.32 -3.00
CA LYS A 272 11.75 -31.70 -2.50
C LYS A 272 10.40 -32.43 -2.63
N LEU A 273 9.29 -31.69 -2.89
CA LEU A 273 7.96 -32.26 -3.10
C LEU A 273 7.69 -32.62 -4.57
N TYR A 274 8.50 -32.08 -5.48
CA TYR A 274 8.43 -32.45 -6.88
C TYR A 274 9.29 -33.68 -7.11
N ALA A 275 8.71 -34.75 -7.69
CA ALA A 275 9.44 -35.90 -8.02
C ALA A 275 10.68 -35.51 -8.87
N SER A 276 11.85 -35.99 -8.49
CA SER A 276 13.05 -35.88 -9.32
C SER A 276 12.76 -36.66 -10.61
N MET A 277 12.59 -35.94 -11.72
CA MET A 277 12.62 -36.54 -13.02
C MET A 277 14.07 -36.86 -13.39
#